data_3b48352df1e291d7cead5cbd1fd95472
#
_entry.id   3b48352df1e291d7cead5cbd1fd95472
#
_cell.length_a   1.000
_cell.length_b   1.000
_cell.length_c   1.000
_cell.angle_alpha   90.00
_cell.angle_beta   90.00
_cell.angle_gamma   90.00
#
_symmetry.space_group_name_H-M   'P 1'
#
loop_
_entity.id
_entity.type
_entity.pdbx_description
1 polymer ?
#
loop_
_entity_poly.entity_id
_entity_poly.type
_entity_poly.pdbx_seq_one_letter_code
_entity_poly.pdbx_strand_id
1 'polypeptide(L)'
;AFAELNPDGTVTMYAAWEDHGQGADMGVLVSSHETLRQAGIRPEQIKLVMNDTKTCPNAGPAGGSRSQVMSGNACRLAAENLVAAMKKEDGTFRTYDEMVAEGLATKYEGNWVTTFCADHPIDQDTAQGDPFATYMYTIFLPEVAVNTETGKVTVEKFTCVADVGTIMNRLLVEGNFYGGLVQGIGLALSEDFEDLNHDTTLKNCGIPYPKDAPDDIELHFNET
;
A
#
# COMPACT_ATOMS: atom_id res chain seq x y z
N ALA A 1 -8.91 -7.18 -10.10
CA ALA A 1 -9.85 -6.11 -9.74
C ALA A 1 -10.98 -6.01 -10.78
N PHE A 2 -12.09 -5.42 -10.39
CA PHE A 2 -13.13 -5.00 -11.34
C PHE A 2 -13.42 -3.51 -11.19
N ALA A 3 -13.78 -2.85 -12.29
CA ALA A 3 -14.31 -1.50 -12.34
C ALA A 3 -15.70 -1.54 -12.96
N GLU A 4 -16.70 -0.97 -12.30
CA GLU A 4 -18.08 -0.99 -12.74
C GLU A 4 -18.68 0.43 -12.76
N LEU A 5 -19.15 0.87 -13.93
CA LEU A 5 -19.90 2.11 -14.05
C LEU A 5 -21.34 1.89 -13.56
N ASN A 6 -21.80 2.73 -12.65
CA ASN A 6 -23.13 2.64 -12.06
C ASN A 6 -24.13 3.57 -12.76
N PRO A 7 -25.47 3.31 -12.64
CA PRO A 7 -26.50 4.16 -13.24
C PRO A 7 -26.46 5.62 -12.79
N ASP A 8 -25.93 5.90 -11.60
CA ASP A 8 -25.79 7.26 -11.05
C ASP A 8 -24.52 7.99 -11.53
N GLY A 9 -23.76 7.39 -12.45
CA GLY A 9 -22.52 7.94 -12.98
C GLY A 9 -21.31 7.78 -12.03
N THR A 10 -21.47 7.06 -10.92
CA THR A 10 -20.34 6.67 -10.05
C THR A 10 -19.66 5.42 -10.60
N VAL A 11 -18.43 5.16 -10.16
CA VAL A 11 -17.69 3.92 -10.48
C VAL A 11 -17.44 3.15 -9.20
N THR A 12 -17.76 1.85 -9.19
CA THR A 12 -17.40 0.94 -8.11
C THR A 12 -16.17 0.15 -8.50
N MET A 13 -15.15 0.21 -7.66
CA MET A 13 -13.95 -0.62 -7.74
C MET A 13 -14.09 -1.80 -6.77
N TYR A 14 -13.86 -3.01 -7.27
CA TYR A 14 -13.87 -4.23 -6.46
C TYR A 14 -12.44 -4.78 -6.40
N ALA A 15 -11.86 -4.83 -5.22
CA ALA A 15 -10.53 -5.34 -5.00
C ALA A 15 -10.43 -6.16 -3.71
N ALA A 16 -9.65 -7.24 -3.73
CA ALA A 16 -9.38 -8.07 -2.57
C ALA A 16 -7.98 -7.79 -2.05
N TRP A 17 -7.78 -6.63 -1.50
CA TRP A 17 -6.51 -6.12 -0.99
C TRP A 17 -6.68 -5.78 0.48
N GLU A 18 -6.00 -6.51 1.35
CA GLU A 18 -6.15 -6.30 2.78
C GLU A 18 -5.47 -5.02 3.25
N ASP A 19 -6.23 -4.18 3.97
CA ASP A 19 -5.71 -3.07 4.74
C ASP A 19 -5.45 -3.54 6.18
N HIS A 20 -4.19 -3.50 6.60
CA HIS A 20 -3.75 -3.83 7.96
C HIS A 20 -3.46 -2.56 8.77
N GLY A 21 -3.88 -1.40 8.28
CA GLY A 21 -3.55 -0.08 8.77
C GLY A 21 -2.50 0.67 7.92
N GLN A 22 -1.95 0.01 6.87
CA GLN A 22 -0.96 0.62 5.99
C GLN A 22 -1.56 1.50 4.88
N GLY A 23 -2.91 1.60 4.78
CA GLY A 23 -3.58 2.48 3.82
C GLY A 23 -3.84 1.88 2.45
N ALA A 24 -4.00 0.54 2.35
CA ALA A 24 -4.24 -0.17 1.10
C ALA A 24 -5.51 0.32 0.36
N ASP A 25 -6.57 0.62 1.08
CA ASP A 25 -7.83 1.12 0.51
C ASP A 25 -7.61 2.43 -0.26
N MET A 26 -6.81 3.33 0.30
CA MET A 26 -6.44 4.57 -0.38
C MET A 26 -5.54 4.31 -1.60
N GLY A 27 -4.72 3.28 -1.56
CA GLY A 27 -3.93 2.84 -2.72
C GLY A 27 -4.82 2.43 -3.90
N VAL A 28 -5.91 1.70 -3.65
CA VAL A 28 -6.91 1.36 -4.68
C VAL A 28 -7.56 2.61 -5.24
N LEU A 29 -7.99 3.55 -4.37
CA LEU A 29 -8.61 4.80 -4.80
C LEU A 29 -7.69 5.60 -5.72
N VAL A 30 -6.44 5.82 -5.31
CA VAL A 30 -5.47 6.63 -6.07
C VAL A 30 -5.15 5.96 -7.40
N SER A 31 -4.83 4.66 -7.42
CA SER A 31 -4.51 3.91 -8.65
C SER A 31 -5.66 3.92 -9.65
N SER A 32 -6.89 3.85 -9.16
CA SER A 32 -8.08 3.87 -10.02
C SER A 32 -8.39 5.27 -10.52
N HIS A 33 -8.34 6.28 -9.63
CA HIS A 33 -8.67 7.66 -10.00
C HIS A 33 -7.72 8.22 -11.06
N GLU A 34 -6.43 7.90 -11.00
CA GLU A 34 -5.46 8.39 -12.00
C GLU A 34 -5.88 8.03 -13.43
N THR A 35 -6.50 6.88 -13.63
CA THR A 35 -7.04 6.47 -14.92
C THR A 35 -8.47 7.04 -15.17
N LEU A 36 -9.35 6.94 -14.18
CA LEU A 36 -10.77 7.32 -14.32
C LEU A 36 -10.97 8.82 -14.50
N ARG A 37 -10.05 9.66 -14.03
CA ARG A 37 -10.10 11.13 -14.22
C ARG A 37 -10.14 11.54 -15.67
N GLN A 38 -9.64 10.73 -16.60
CA GLN A 38 -9.70 10.99 -18.03
C GLN A 38 -11.14 11.02 -18.55
N ALA A 39 -12.04 10.25 -17.93
CA ALA A 39 -13.47 10.25 -18.21
C ALA A 39 -14.24 11.25 -17.33
N GLY A 40 -13.57 12.15 -16.63
CA GLY A 40 -14.18 13.15 -15.76
C GLY A 40 -14.71 12.62 -14.42
N ILE A 41 -14.36 11.37 -14.05
CA ILE A 41 -14.74 10.79 -12.76
C ILE A 41 -13.86 11.39 -11.67
N ARG A 42 -14.50 11.98 -10.65
CA ARG A 42 -13.82 12.57 -9.49
C ARG A 42 -13.66 11.54 -8.37
N PRO A 43 -12.71 11.73 -7.43
CA PRO A 43 -12.50 10.78 -6.31
C PRO A 43 -13.77 10.44 -5.54
N GLU A 44 -14.65 11.43 -5.30
CA GLU A 44 -15.89 11.27 -4.55
C GLU A 44 -16.94 10.41 -5.30
N GLN A 45 -16.74 10.19 -6.58
CA GLN A 45 -17.57 9.34 -7.41
C GLN A 45 -17.07 7.90 -7.49
N ILE A 46 -15.95 7.59 -6.84
CA ILE A 46 -15.38 6.24 -6.78
C ILE A 46 -15.79 5.57 -5.47
N LYS A 47 -16.54 4.49 -5.58
CA LYS A 47 -16.94 3.64 -4.46
C LYS A 47 -15.98 2.45 -4.39
N LEU A 48 -15.54 2.11 -3.19
CA LEU A 48 -14.68 0.94 -2.97
C LEU A 48 -15.48 -0.19 -2.34
N VAL A 49 -15.40 -1.36 -2.92
CA VAL A 49 -15.82 -2.64 -2.33
C VAL A 49 -14.57 -3.48 -2.13
N MET A 50 -14.17 -3.62 -0.86
CA MET A 50 -12.91 -4.24 -0.49
C MET A 50 -13.14 -5.54 0.26
N ASN A 51 -12.40 -6.57 -0.10
CA ASN A 51 -12.33 -7.86 0.64
C ASN A 51 -13.67 -8.60 0.81
N ASP A 52 -14.67 -8.30 -0.01
CA ASP A 52 -15.89 -9.08 -0.04
C ASP A 52 -15.67 -10.36 -0.88
N THR A 53 -15.61 -11.49 -0.21
CA THR A 53 -15.36 -12.80 -0.84
C THR A 53 -16.43 -13.24 -1.84
N LYS A 54 -17.60 -12.56 -1.87
CA LYS A 54 -18.67 -12.82 -2.81
C LYS A 54 -18.53 -12.05 -4.12
N THR A 55 -18.02 -10.82 -4.06
CA THR A 55 -18.05 -9.88 -5.19
C THR A 55 -16.66 -9.48 -5.68
N CYS A 56 -15.65 -9.54 -4.81
CA CYS A 56 -14.28 -9.23 -5.18
C CYS A 56 -13.54 -10.45 -5.73
N PRO A 57 -12.61 -10.27 -6.68
CA PRO A 57 -11.77 -11.36 -7.16
C PRO A 57 -10.73 -11.73 -6.10
N ASN A 58 -10.26 -12.97 -6.13
CA ASN A 58 -9.15 -13.39 -5.29
C ASN A 58 -7.83 -12.75 -5.78
N ALA A 59 -7.21 -11.91 -4.95
CA ALA A 59 -5.93 -11.26 -5.23
C ALA A 59 -4.74 -11.92 -4.50
N GLY A 60 -5.00 -12.96 -3.71
CA GLY A 60 -4.03 -13.55 -2.77
C GLY A 60 -3.76 -12.62 -1.58
N PRO A 61 -2.89 -13.02 -0.65
CA PRO A 61 -2.65 -12.28 0.60
C PRO A 61 -1.83 -11.01 0.37
N ALA A 62 -2.11 -9.96 1.16
CA ALA A 62 -1.23 -8.81 1.29
C ALA A 62 0.02 -9.21 2.10
N GLY A 63 1.18 -9.19 1.48
CA GLY A 63 2.45 -9.57 2.10
C GLY A 63 3.64 -9.32 1.18
N GLY A 64 4.83 -9.19 1.74
CA GLY A 64 6.06 -8.93 0.99
C GLY A 64 6.05 -7.58 0.24
N SER A 65 5.33 -6.58 0.74
CA SER A 65 5.20 -5.23 0.15
C SER A 65 4.70 -5.22 -1.30
N ARG A 66 3.94 -6.26 -1.70
CA ARG A 66 3.52 -6.45 -3.09
C ARG A 66 2.17 -5.80 -3.42
N SER A 67 1.41 -5.39 -2.42
CA SER A 67 0.01 -4.97 -2.60
C SER A 67 -0.13 -3.86 -3.63
N GLN A 68 0.61 -2.77 -3.50
CA GLN A 68 0.53 -1.65 -4.45
C GLN A 68 0.93 -2.07 -5.88
N VAL A 69 1.96 -2.90 -6.02
CA VAL A 69 2.43 -3.36 -7.34
C VAL A 69 1.40 -4.28 -7.99
N MET A 70 0.86 -5.26 -7.24
CA MET A 70 -0.05 -6.27 -7.81
C MET A 70 -1.47 -5.72 -7.97
N SER A 71 -2.08 -5.32 -6.87
CA SER A 71 -3.48 -4.88 -6.88
C SER A 71 -3.65 -3.49 -7.48
N GLY A 72 -2.70 -2.58 -7.27
CA GLY A 72 -2.71 -1.26 -7.90
C GLY A 72 -2.70 -1.35 -9.43
N ASN A 73 -1.84 -2.20 -10.01
CA ASN A 73 -1.84 -2.43 -11.45
C ASN A 73 -3.11 -3.14 -11.95
N ALA A 74 -3.67 -4.09 -11.18
CA ALA A 74 -4.93 -4.71 -11.53
C ALA A 74 -6.09 -3.70 -11.53
N CYS A 75 -6.12 -2.79 -10.54
CA CYS A 75 -7.10 -1.70 -10.48
C CYS A 75 -6.94 -0.72 -11.64
N ARG A 76 -5.70 -0.34 -11.97
CA ARG A 76 -5.40 0.51 -13.14
C ARG A 76 -5.91 -0.14 -14.42
N LEU A 77 -5.61 -1.43 -14.66
CA LEU A 77 -6.07 -2.14 -15.86
C LEU A 77 -7.60 -2.25 -15.92
N ALA A 78 -8.28 -2.51 -14.80
CA ALA A 78 -9.74 -2.53 -14.75
C ALA A 78 -10.33 -1.18 -15.13
N ALA A 79 -9.77 -0.09 -14.58
CA ALA A 79 -10.17 1.28 -14.91
C ALA A 79 -9.87 1.63 -16.37
N GLU A 80 -8.72 1.23 -16.92
CA GLU A 80 -8.36 1.42 -18.34
C GLU A 80 -9.36 0.73 -19.27
N ASN A 81 -9.71 -0.52 -18.97
CA ASN A 81 -10.67 -1.27 -19.76
C ASN A 81 -12.07 -0.61 -19.74
N LEU A 82 -12.50 -0.13 -18.58
CA LEU A 82 -13.75 0.61 -18.46
C LEU A 82 -13.69 1.93 -19.25
N VAL A 83 -12.66 2.74 -19.07
CA VAL A 83 -12.47 4.03 -19.77
C VAL A 83 -12.42 3.82 -21.29
N ALA A 84 -11.72 2.77 -21.75
CA ALA A 84 -11.67 2.44 -23.17
C ALA A 84 -13.05 2.11 -23.75
N ALA A 85 -13.87 1.36 -23.00
CA ALA A 85 -15.26 1.07 -23.43
C ALA A 85 -16.18 2.29 -23.37
N MET A 86 -15.96 3.21 -22.42
CA MET A 86 -16.69 4.47 -22.33
C MET A 86 -16.35 5.43 -23.48
N LYS A 87 -15.11 5.39 -23.98
CA LYS A 87 -14.63 6.36 -24.97
C LYS A 87 -15.30 6.16 -26.34
N LYS A 88 -15.85 7.26 -26.89
CA LYS A 88 -16.41 7.33 -28.24
C LYS A 88 -15.35 7.76 -29.28
N GLU A 89 -15.68 7.60 -30.55
CA GLU A 89 -14.79 8.01 -31.66
C GLU A 89 -14.50 9.52 -31.67
N ASP A 90 -15.46 10.33 -31.23
CA ASP A 90 -15.34 11.79 -31.12
C ASP A 90 -14.54 12.25 -29.90
N GLY A 91 -14.05 11.32 -29.08
CA GLY A 91 -13.29 11.59 -27.86
C GLY A 91 -14.13 11.88 -26.62
N THR A 92 -15.44 11.90 -26.71
CA THR A 92 -16.35 12.00 -25.56
C THR A 92 -16.50 10.64 -24.88
N PHE A 93 -17.18 10.60 -23.71
CA PHE A 93 -17.37 9.36 -22.95
C PHE A 93 -18.85 9.03 -22.82
N ARG A 94 -19.18 7.75 -22.97
CA ARG A 94 -20.50 7.20 -22.78
C ARG A 94 -20.95 7.31 -21.33
N THR A 95 -22.22 7.63 -21.16
CA THR A 95 -22.91 7.44 -19.88
C THR A 95 -23.28 5.97 -19.68
N TYR A 96 -23.74 5.61 -18.49
CA TYR A 96 -24.25 4.28 -18.20
C TYR A 96 -25.36 3.86 -19.17
N ASP A 97 -26.36 4.75 -19.37
CA ASP A 97 -27.52 4.48 -20.24
C ASP A 97 -27.11 4.27 -21.70
N GLU A 98 -26.13 5.03 -22.18
CA GLU A 98 -25.59 4.85 -23.53
C GLU A 98 -24.88 3.52 -23.68
N MET A 99 -24.07 3.11 -22.68
CA MET A 99 -23.40 1.80 -22.71
C MET A 99 -24.40 0.65 -22.75
N VAL A 100 -25.45 0.73 -21.91
CA VAL A 100 -26.52 -0.29 -21.87
C VAL A 100 -27.30 -0.31 -23.20
N ALA A 101 -27.64 0.84 -23.76
CA ALA A 101 -28.36 0.95 -25.03
C ALA A 101 -27.56 0.39 -26.21
N GLU A 102 -26.23 0.53 -26.17
CA GLU A 102 -25.32 -0.03 -27.19
C GLU A 102 -24.95 -1.51 -26.91
N GLY A 103 -25.48 -2.11 -25.83
CA GLY A 103 -25.17 -3.51 -25.46
C GLY A 103 -23.79 -3.73 -24.94
N LEU A 104 -23.10 -2.67 -24.47
CA LEU A 104 -21.78 -2.75 -23.88
C LEU A 104 -21.89 -3.18 -22.41
N ALA A 105 -20.87 -3.92 -21.92
CA ALA A 105 -20.76 -4.21 -20.50
C ALA A 105 -20.49 -2.92 -19.72
N THR A 106 -20.95 -2.87 -18.48
CA THR A 106 -20.68 -1.76 -17.54
C THR A 106 -19.64 -2.13 -16.49
N LYS A 107 -19.21 -3.41 -16.44
CA LYS A 107 -18.22 -3.95 -15.52
C LYS A 107 -17.08 -4.60 -16.30
N TYR A 108 -15.86 -4.21 -15.97
CA TYR A 108 -14.63 -4.66 -16.62
C TYR A 108 -13.62 -5.19 -15.61
N GLU A 109 -12.95 -6.26 -15.99
CA GLU A 109 -11.89 -6.88 -15.21
C GLU A 109 -10.53 -6.27 -15.56
N GLY A 110 -9.69 -6.10 -14.53
CA GLY A 110 -8.25 -5.91 -14.67
C GLY A 110 -7.52 -7.04 -13.97
N ASN A 111 -6.71 -7.77 -14.71
CA ASN A 111 -5.86 -8.83 -14.20
C ASN A 111 -4.41 -8.49 -14.51
N TRP A 112 -3.58 -8.41 -13.46
CA TRP A 112 -2.17 -8.13 -13.62
C TRP A 112 -1.34 -9.16 -12.85
N VAL A 113 -0.34 -9.71 -13.52
CA VAL A 113 0.56 -10.73 -12.98
C VAL A 113 1.99 -10.32 -13.31
N THR A 114 2.89 -10.38 -12.34
CA THR A 114 4.32 -10.22 -12.60
C THR A 114 4.93 -11.57 -12.96
N THR A 115 5.71 -11.61 -14.03
CA THR A 115 6.54 -12.76 -14.38
C THR A 115 7.94 -12.65 -13.81
N PHE A 116 8.34 -11.48 -13.31
CA PHE A 116 9.71 -11.21 -12.86
C PHE A 116 10.22 -12.24 -11.85
N CYS A 117 9.44 -12.52 -10.79
CA CYS A 117 9.86 -13.49 -9.78
C CYS A 117 9.93 -14.94 -10.30
N ALA A 118 9.15 -15.27 -11.35
CA ALA A 118 9.21 -16.59 -11.99
C ALA A 118 10.44 -16.73 -12.89
N ASP A 119 10.84 -15.63 -13.54
CA ASP A 119 12.00 -15.58 -14.42
C ASP A 119 13.34 -15.52 -13.63
N HIS A 120 13.27 -15.05 -12.35
CA HIS A 120 14.43 -14.86 -11.47
C HIS A 120 14.21 -15.56 -10.10
N PRO A 121 14.05 -16.90 -10.09
CA PRO A 121 13.77 -17.61 -8.85
C PRO A 121 14.95 -17.58 -7.88
N ILE A 122 14.65 -17.72 -6.60
CA ILE A 122 15.67 -18.02 -5.59
C ILE A 122 16.07 -19.49 -5.71
N ASP A 123 17.36 -19.75 -5.81
CA ASP A 123 17.91 -21.08 -5.66
C ASP A 123 17.70 -21.55 -4.21
N GLN A 124 17.03 -22.70 -4.05
CA GLN A 124 16.61 -23.17 -2.73
C GLN A 124 17.77 -23.71 -1.88
N ASP A 125 18.86 -24.13 -2.52
CA ASP A 125 20.03 -24.72 -1.83
C ASP A 125 21.00 -23.62 -1.38
N THR A 126 21.17 -22.59 -2.18
CA THR A 126 22.14 -21.50 -1.91
C THR A 126 21.49 -20.24 -1.38
N ALA A 127 20.17 -20.12 -1.44
CA ALA A 127 19.39 -18.92 -1.14
C ALA A 127 19.83 -17.68 -1.97
N GLN A 128 20.44 -17.90 -3.14
CA GLN A 128 20.87 -16.86 -4.04
C GLN A 128 19.85 -16.67 -5.17
N GLY A 129 19.68 -15.43 -5.62
CA GLY A 129 18.77 -15.08 -6.71
C GLY A 129 18.42 -13.61 -6.70
N ASP A 130 17.59 -13.18 -7.64
CA ASP A 130 17.07 -11.80 -7.72
C ASP A 130 15.54 -11.86 -7.90
N PRO A 131 14.80 -12.23 -6.83
CA PRO A 131 13.35 -12.48 -6.91
C PRO A 131 12.50 -11.20 -6.81
N PHE A 132 13.11 -10.03 -6.62
CA PHE A 132 12.40 -8.77 -6.40
C PHE A 132 12.55 -7.83 -7.59
N ALA A 133 11.43 -7.33 -8.09
CA ALA A 133 11.41 -6.39 -9.21
C ALA A 133 11.95 -5.00 -8.85
N THR A 134 11.92 -4.63 -7.56
CA THR A 134 12.37 -3.33 -7.06
C THR A 134 12.94 -3.46 -5.66
N TYR A 135 13.86 -2.57 -5.32
CA TYR A 135 14.48 -2.46 -4.01
C TYR A 135 14.31 -1.04 -3.48
N MET A 136 14.05 -0.92 -2.18
CA MET A 136 14.04 0.36 -1.47
C MET A 136 15.37 0.53 -0.72
N TYR A 137 15.94 1.73 -0.78
CA TYR A 137 17.16 2.07 -0.05
C TYR A 137 16.85 3.08 1.03
N THR A 138 17.28 2.81 2.26
CA THR A 138 16.98 3.68 3.39
C THR A 138 18.20 3.79 4.31
N ILE A 139 18.44 5.00 4.81
CA ILE A 139 19.45 5.30 5.82
C ILE A 139 18.72 5.83 7.06
N PHE A 140 19.03 5.26 8.22
CA PHE A 140 18.50 5.67 9.50
C PHE A 140 19.63 6.25 10.36
N LEU A 141 19.44 7.46 10.89
CA LEU A 141 20.41 8.20 11.67
C LEU A 141 19.77 8.63 13.01
N PRO A 142 19.78 7.76 14.03
CA PRO A 142 19.33 8.14 15.38
C PRO A 142 20.40 8.94 16.11
N GLU A 143 19.99 10.00 16.81
CA GLU A 143 20.76 10.68 17.83
C GLU A 143 20.29 10.19 19.19
N VAL A 144 21.21 9.68 20.01
CA VAL A 144 20.88 9.05 21.29
C VAL A 144 21.64 9.67 22.46
N ALA A 145 20.97 9.81 23.60
CA ALA A 145 21.57 10.10 24.88
C ALA A 145 21.64 8.81 25.72
N VAL A 146 22.79 8.56 26.34
CA VAL A 146 23.00 7.42 27.24
C VAL A 146 23.33 7.93 28.65
N ASN A 147 22.50 7.56 29.61
CA ASN A 147 22.82 7.78 31.02
C ASN A 147 23.90 6.76 31.45
N THR A 148 25.11 7.23 31.72
CA THR A 148 26.25 6.38 32.01
C THR A 148 26.20 5.69 33.38
N GLU A 149 25.33 6.14 34.29
CA GLU A 149 25.13 5.52 35.61
C GLU A 149 24.12 4.38 35.55
N THR A 150 23.05 4.54 34.75
CA THR A 150 21.96 3.58 34.68
C THR A 150 21.96 2.72 33.43
N GLY A 151 22.72 3.10 32.40
CA GLY A 151 22.69 2.47 31.07
C GLY A 151 21.45 2.82 30.25
N LYS A 152 20.54 3.66 30.74
CA LYS A 152 19.33 4.02 30.01
C LYS A 152 19.67 4.80 28.75
N VAL A 153 19.13 4.34 27.62
CA VAL A 153 19.21 5.00 26.31
C VAL A 153 17.92 5.75 26.03
N THR A 154 18.03 6.96 25.51
CA THR A 154 16.91 7.76 25.01
C THR A 154 17.24 8.18 23.59
N VAL A 155 16.30 7.99 22.66
CA VAL A 155 16.42 8.51 21.30
C VAL A 155 15.91 9.96 21.32
N GLU A 156 16.79 10.92 21.06
CA GLU A 156 16.46 12.35 21.09
C GLU A 156 15.96 12.83 19.74
N LYS A 157 16.57 12.32 18.67
CA LYS A 157 16.20 12.66 17.29
C LYS A 157 16.34 11.44 16.39
N PHE A 158 15.53 11.41 15.32
CA PHE A 158 15.63 10.36 14.31
C PHE A 158 15.54 10.97 12.92
N THR A 159 16.59 10.87 12.12
CA THR A 159 16.58 11.28 10.72
C THR A 159 16.54 10.04 9.83
N CYS A 160 15.59 10.02 8.90
CA CYS A 160 15.45 8.96 7.91
C CYS A 160 15.56 9.55 6.51
N VAL A 161 16.40 8.96 5.68
CA VAL A 161 16.52 9.29 4.25
C VAL A 161 16.19 8.03 3.47
N ALA A 162 15.15 8.07 2.62
CA ALA A 162 14.67 6.91 1.89
C ALA A 162 14.44 7.21 0.40
N ASP A 163 14.84 6.28 -0.44
CA ASP A 163 14.44 6.20 -1.83
C ASP A 163 13.27 5.20 -1.92
N VAL A 164 12.08 5.73 -2.18
CA VAL A 164 10.83 4.96 -2.21
C VAL A 164 10.18 4.95 -3.59
N GLY A 165 10.88 5.50 -4.60
CA GLY A 165 10.30 5.73 -5.91
C GLY A 165 9.22 6.81 -5.88
N THR A 166 8.34 6.84 -6.86
CA THR A 166 7.25 7.84 -6.92
C THR A 166 6.25 7.68 -5.79
N ILE A 167 6.07 8.72 -5.00
CA ILE A 167 5.15 8.72 -3.86
C ILE A 167 3.71 8.95 -4.34
N MET A 168 2.85 7.96 -4.20
CA MET A 168 1.44 8.05 -4.58
C MET A 168 0.58 8.77 -3.53
N ASN A 169 0.92 8.62 -2.26
CA ASN A 169 0.25 9.30 -1.15
C ASN A 169 1.25 9.57 -0.02
N ARG A 170 1.68 10.82 0.08
CA ARG A 170 2.73 11.22 1.02
C ARG A 170 2.36 10.96 2.47
N LEU A 171 1.13 11.27 2.87
CA LEU A 171 0.65 11.07 4.24
C LEU A 171 0.75 9.60 4.66
N LEU A 172 0.39 8.68 3.77
CA LEU A 172 0.46 7.24 4.05
C LEU A 172 1.91 6.76 4.13
N VAL A 173 2.78 7.23 3.24
CA VAL A 173 4.21 6.88 3.27
C VAL A 173 4.83 7.36 4.58
N GLU A 174 4.64 8.63 4.95
CA GLU A 174 5.14 9.17 6.21
C GLU A 174 4.61 8.38 7.42
N GLY A 175 3.30 8.08 7.46
CA GLY A 175 2.69 7.29 8.53
C GLY A 175 3.30 5.89 8.68
N ASN A 176 3.58 5.22 7.56
CA ASN A 176 4.26 3.91 7.57
C ASN A 176 5.70 4.03 8.10
N PHE A 177 6.43 5.09 7.72
CA PHE A 177 7.78 5.32 8.25
C PHE A 177 7.77 5.60 9.76
N TYR A 178 6.88 6.48 10.25
CA TYR A 178 6.76 6.73 11.69
C TYR A 178 6.46 5.44 12.46
N GLY A 179 5.51 4.64 12.00
CA GLY A 179 5.19 3.36 12.63
C GLY A 179 6.38 2.39 12.64
N GLY A 180 7.05 2.23 11.50
CA GLY A 180 8.22 1.36 11.37
C GLY A 180 9.40 1.80 12.23
N LEU A 181 9.66 3.11 12.34
CA LEU A 181 10.71 3.66 13.21
C LEU A 181 10.45 3.34 14.68
N VAL A 182 9.21 3.53 15.16
CA VAL A 182 8.85 3.22 16.56
C VAL A 182 8.98 1.73 16.85
N GLN A 183 8.58 0.85 15.91
CA GLN A 183 8.81 -0.60 16.05
C GLN A 183 10.31 -0.93 16.13
N GLY A 184 11.14 -0.31 15.28
CA GLY A 184 12.58 -0.51 15.32
C GLY A 184 13.22 -0.04 16.64
N ILE A 185 12.77 1.08 17.21
CA ILE A 185 13.19 1.57 18.53
C ILE A 185 12.77 0.57 19.61
N GLY A 186 11.54 0.05 19.56
CA GLY A 186 11.05 -0.96 20.50
C GLY A 186 11.93 -2.22 20.47
N LEU A 187 12.17 -2.77 19.30
CA LEU A 187 13.00 -3.95 19.12
C LEU A 187 14.43 -3.75 19.65
N ALA A 188 14.99 -2.54 19.50
CA ALA A 188 16.36 -2.25 19.93
C ALA A 188 16.49 -1.98 21.44
N LEU A 189 15.48 -1.42 22.09
CA LEU A 189 15.63 -0.82 23.42
C LEU A 189 14.72 -1.39 24.51
N SER A 190 13.57 -1.98 24.16
CA SER A 190 12.56 -2.32 25.17
C SER A 190 11.84 -3.64 24.97
N GLU A 191 11.76 -4.15 23.75
CA GLU A 191 11.00 -5.38 23.50
C GLU A 191 11.80 -6.61 23.98
N ASP A 192 11.12 -7.43 24.77
CA ASP A 192 11.63 -8.69 25.29
C ASP A 192 10.50 -9.71 25.41
N PHE A 193 10.74 -10.94 24.96
CA PHE A 193 9.77 -12.01 24.99
C PHE A 193 10.45 -13.33 25.34
N GLU A 194 10.87 -13.46 26.61
CA GLU A 194 11.59 -14.65 27.09
C GLU A 194 10.68 -15.62 27.88
N ASP A 195 9.67 -15.11 28.60
CA ASP A 195 8.80 -15.91 29.45
C ASP A 195 7.34 -15.87 29.02
N LEU A 196 6.85 -16.96 28.43
CA LEU A 196 5.48 -17.14 27.99
C LEU A 196 4.41 -16.95 29.09
N ASN A 197 4.79 -17.07 30.36
CA ASN A 197 3.85 -16.86 31.47
C ASN A 197 3.84 -15.41 31.98
N HIS A 198 4.91 -14.67 31.77
CA HIS A 198 5.05 -13.27 32.18
C HIS A 198 4.68 -12.33 31.02
N ASP A 199 5.17 -12.61 29.81
CA ASP A 199 5.08 -11.72 28.65
C ASP A 199 3.77 -11.94 27.87
N THR A 200 2.67 -11.86 28.60
CA THR A 200 1.31 -12.14 28.11
C THR A 200 0.55 -10.89 27.65
N THR A 201 1.12 -9.71 27.79
CA THR A 201 0.54 -8.42 27.39
C THR A 201 1.55 -7.58 26.65
N LEU A 202 1.08 -6.68 25.79
CA LEU A 202 1.96 -5.75 25.05
C LEU A 202 2.87 -4.94 25.99
N LYS A 203 2.37 -4.59 27.17
CA LYS A 203 3.15 -3.88 28.19
C LYS A 203 4.31 -4.75 28.71
N ASN A 204 4.02 -5.99 29.02
CA ASN A 204 5.04 -6.89 29.59
C ASN A 204 6.10 -7.27 28.55
N CYS A 205 5.70 -7.37 27.28
CA CYS A 205 6.62 -7.57 26.16
C CYS A 205 7.46 -6.32 25.81
N GLY A 206 7.26 -5.19 26.49
CA GLY A 206 8.04 -3.98 26.25
C GLY A 206 7.71 -3.24 24.95
N ILE A 207 6.53 -3.49 24.35
CA ILE A 207 6.11 -2.77 23.15
C ILE A 207 6.03 -1.26 23.46
N PRO A 208 6.68 -0.41 22.63
CA PRO A 208 6.76 1.02 22.91
C PRO A 208 5.39 1.71 22.87
N TYR A 209 5.21 2.66 23.74
CA TYR A 209 4.07 3.57 23.71
C TYR A 209 4.38 4.79 22.83
N PRO A 210 3.36 5.57 22.39
CA PRO A 210 3.59 6.81 21.64
C PRO A 210 4.57 7.79 22.30
N LYS A 211 4.60 7.84 23.64
CA LYS A 211 5.52 8.67 24.43
C LYS A 211 6.99 8.21 24.40
N ASP A 212 7.24 6.98 23.94
CA ASP A 212 8.60 6.41 23.85
C ASP A 212 9.22 6.72 22.47
N ALA A 213 8.42 7.26 21.53
CA ALA A 213 8.91 7.80 20.28
C ALA A 213 9.62 9.15 20.52
N PRO A 214 10.69 9.48 19.79
CA PRO A 214 11.28 10.80 19.83
C PRO A 214 10.30 11.85 19.29
N ASP A 215 10.32 13.05 19.86
CA ASP A 215 9.51 14.17 19.38
C ASP A 215 10.04 14.75 18.07
N ASP A 216 11.33 14.59 17.78
CA ASP A 216 12.00 15.07 16.57
C ASP A 216 12.28 13.92 15.61
N ILE A 217 11.40 13.76 14.60
CA ILE A 217 11.58 12.80 13.51
C ILE A 217 11.57 13.55 12.17
N GLU A 218 12.69 13.48 11.46
CA GLU A 218 12.83 14.04 10.11
C GLU A 218 12.79 12.93 9.06
N LEU A 219 11.88 13.07 8.10
CA LEU A 219 11.77 12.15 6.96
C LEU A 219 12.12 12.88 5.67
N HIS A 220 13.10 12.36 4.95
CA HIS A 220 13.54 12.85 3.64
C HIS A 220 13.34 11.75 2.60
N PHE A 221 12.50 12.02 1.61
CA PHE A 221 12.24 11.09 0.52
C PHE A 221 12.91 11.56 -0.76
N ASN A 222 13.62 10.64 -1.40
CA ASN A 222 14.09 10.77 -2.77
C ASN A 222 13.09 10.05 -3.66
N GLU A 223 12.52 10.76 -4.62
CA GLU A 223 11.57 10.22 -5.59
C GLU A 223 12.30 10.04 -6.93
N THR A 224 12.48 8.79 -7.37
CA THR A 224 13.16 8.42 -8.61
C THR A 224 12.22 7.75 -9.62
#